data_062c88aa3495bdbb9b08245fb342245f
#
_entry.id   062c88aa3495bdbb9b08245fb342245f
#
_cell.length_a   1.000
_cell.length_b   1.000
_cell.length_c   1.000
_cell.angle_alpha   90.00
_cell.angle_beta   90.00
_cell.angle_gamma   90.00
#
_symmetry.space_group_name_H-M   'P 1'
#
loop_
_entity.id
_entity.type
_entity.pdbx_description
1 polymer ?
#
loop_
_entity_poly.entity_id
_entity_poly.type
_entity_poly.pdbx_seq_one_letter_code
_entity_poly.pdbx_strand_id
1 'polypeptide(L)'
;MTPRPPILLIGMHRSGTSMLTRTLQGFGLWMGRGTTRNEECRFTNRLNYWVFGQASATWERPEGVDALLADDEVRPWVVDYLAGVTDGPAAARYLGLKRFLRYRSMHRIAEPWGFKDPRTTYTLPLWRAVFPDLRVLHITRHGVDVAESLRVRRERAVAASIDRYRRRRGSYVNNPLAPKRGGFGHSPSVGRLEGGLDLWAAYTARARAHVADMGE
;
A
#
# COMPACT_ATOMS: atom_id res chain seq x y z
N MET A 1 13.40 -3.54 26.95
CA MET A 1 13.05 -4.45 25.84
C MET A 1 13.63 -3.86 24.56
N THR A 2 14.41 -4.62 23.83
CA THR A 2 15.04 -4.16 22.58
C THR A 2 13.99 -4.03 21.47
N PRO A 3 13.92 -2.89 20.75
CA PRO A 3 13.06 -2.73 19.60
C PRO A 3 13.33 -3.79 18.53
N ARG A 4 12.30 -4.19 17.82
CA ARG A 4 12.42 -5.12 16.68
C ARG A 4 12.19 -4.39 15.37
N PRO A 5 12.96 -4.72 14.32
CA PRO A 5 12.72 -4.17 13.00
C PRO A 5 11.37 -4.65 12.44
N PRO A 6 10.68 -3.80 11.65
CA PRO A 6 9.45 -4.20 10.98
C PRO A 6 9.69 -5.19 9.84
N ILE A 7 8.70 -6.05 9.60
CA ILE A 7 8.63 -6.90 8.42
C ILE A 7 7.61 -6.29 7.45
N LEU A 8 8.08 -5.88 6.27
CA LEU A 8 7.23 -5.28 5.24
C LEU A 8 6.91 -6.32 4.16
N LEU A 9 5.61 -6.54 3.93
CA LEU A 9 5.16 -7.41 2.86
C LEU A 9 4.97 -6.58 1.59
N ILE A 10 5.76 -6.89 0.58
CA ILE A 10 5.72 -6.25 -0.74
C ILE A 10 5.30 -7.23 -1.84
N GLY A 11 4.99 -6.71 -2.99
CA GLY A 11 4.58 -7.46 -4.17
C GLY A 11 3.37 -6.85 -4.84
N MET A 12 3.01 -7.39 -6.00
CA MET A 12 1.90 -6.87 -6.79
C MET A 12 0.54 -7.09 -6.11
N HIS A 13 -0.40 -6.19 -6.36
CA HIS A 13 -1.82 -6.43 -6.06
C HIS A 13 -2.28 -7.78 -6.63
N ARG A 14 -3.10 -8.51 -5.89
CA ARG A 14 -3.66 -9.83 -6.30
C ARG A 14 -2.68 -11.00 -6.30
N SER A 15 -1.48 -10.82 -5.75
CA SER A 15 -0.46 -11.89 -5.61
C SER A 15 -0.61 -12.76 -4.35
N GLY A 16 -1.72 -12.65 -3.61
CA GLY A 16 -1.92 -13.46 -2.39
C GLY A 16 -1.43 -12.79 -1.11
N THR A 17 -1.02 -11.51 -1.16
CA THR A 17 -0.52 -10.77 0.01
C THR A 17 -1.47 -10.80 1.21
N SER A 18 -2.80 -10.76 1.01
CA SER A 18 -3.77 -10.81 2.11
C SER A 18 -3.84 -12.17 2.79
N MET A 19 -3.67 -13.26 2.05
CA MET A 19 -3.58 -14.61 2.61
C MET A 19 -2.33 -14.73 3.49
N LEU A 20 -1.17 -14.34 2.95
CA LEU A 20 0.09 -14.35 3.67
C LEU A 20 0.02 -13.48 4.93
N THR A 21 -0.59 -12.29 4.86
CA THR A 21 -0.78 -11.43 6.04
C THR A 21 -1.53 -12.17 7.14
N ARG A 22 -2.66 -12.84 6.83
CA ARG A 22 -3.43 -13.61 7.83
C ARG A 22 -2.63 -14.77 8.42
N THR A 23 -1.88 -15.48 7.59
CA THR A 23 -0.98 -16.56 8.05
C THR A 23 0.04 -16.04 9.05
N LEU A 24 0.72 -14.95 8.74
CA LEU A 24 1.72 -14.33 9.61
C LEU A 24 1.11 -13.78 10.92
N GLN A 25 -0.10 -13.21 10.85
CA GLN A 25 -0.85 -12.82 12.04
C GLN A 25 -1.19 -14.03 12.92
N GLY A 26 -1.51 -15.17 12.33
CA GLY A 26 -1.69 -16.43 13.04
C GLY A 26 -0.41 -16.90 13.78
N PHE A 27 0.77 -16.55 13.28
CA PHE A 27 2.06 -16.78 13.94
C PHE A 27 2.48 -15.64 14.90
N GLY A 28 1.58 -14.70 15.19
CA GLY A 28 1.83 -13.64 16.16
C GLY A 28 2.47 -12.37 15.61
N LEU A 29 2.60 -12.22 14.29
CA LEU A 29 3.09 -10.98 13.70
C LEU A 29 1.99 -9.89 13.78
N TRP A 30 2.28 -8.81 14.50
CA TRP A 30 1.38 -7.66 14.60
C TRP A 30 1.42 -6.83 13.30
N MET A 31 0.29 -6.72 12.61
CA MET A 31 0.18 -6.03 11.32
C MET A 31 -0.58 -4.69 11.40
N GLY A 32 -0.58 -4.07 12.59
CA GLY A 32 -1.24 -2.78 12.85
C GLY A 32 -2.72 -2.89 13.20
N ARG A 33 -3.25 -1.81 13.77
CA ARG A 33 -4.66 -1.71 14.14
C ARG A 33 -5.51 -1.27 12.94
N GLY A 34 -6.67 -1.90 12.78
CA GLY A 34 -7.67 -1.46 11.82
C GLY A 34 -7.25 -1.71 10.37
N THR A 35 -7.46 -2.93 9.91
CA THR A 35 -7.17 -3.35 8.55
C THR A 35 -8.29 -2.97 7.57
N THR A 36 -7.93 -2.85 6.30
CA THR A 36 -8.87 -2.80 5.18
C THR A 36 -9.39 -4.21 4.87
N ARG A 37 -10.34 -4.32 3.92
CA ARG A 37 -10.79 -5.64 3.40
C ARG A 37 -9.63 -6.48 2.81
N ASN A 38 -8.52 -5.84 2.44
CA ASN A 38 -7.34 -6.50 1.86
C ASN A 38 -6.23 -6.74 2.90
N GLU A 39 -6.52 -6.68 4.19
CA GLU A 39 -5.54 -6.83 5.28
C GLU A 39 -4.41 -5.78 5.23
N GLU A 40 -4.69 -4.59 4.73
CA GLU A 40 -3.77 -3.45 4.77
C GLU A 40 -4.06 -2.62 6.00
N CYS A 41 -3.06 -2.33 6.83
CA CYS A 41 -3.23 -1.41 7.95
C CYS A 41 -3.64 -0.02 7.43
N ARG A 42 -4.77 0.51 7.90
CA ARG A 42 -5.31 1.79 7.42
C ARG A 42 -4.33 2.95 7.61
N PHE A 43 -3.51 2.91 8.64
CA PHE A 43 -2.53 3.95 8.90
C PHE A 43 -1.43 3.97 7.84
N THR A 44 -0.68 2.89 7.68
CA THR A 44 0.41 2.79 6.69
C THR A 44 -0.11 2.87 5.25
N ASN A 45 -1.31 2.34 4.99
CA ASN A 45 -2.00 2.48 3.72
C ASN A 45 -2.25 3.96 3.35
N ARG A 46 -2.69 4.79 4.31
CA ARG A 46 -2.88 6.23 4.09
C ARG A 46 -1.55 6.97 3.88
N LEU A 47 -0.48 6.56 4.57
CA LEU A 47 0.84 7.14 4.36
C LEU A 47 1.35 6.85 2.94
N ASN A 48 1.23 5.60 2.46
CA ASN A 48 1.56 5.27 1.08
C ASN A 48 0.68 6.02 0.06
N TYR A 49 -0.62 6.19 0.33
CA TYR A 49 -1.49 7.03 -0.50
C TYR A 49 -1.02 8.48 -0.54
N TRP A 50 -0.60 9.02 0.60
CA TRP A 50 -0.07 10.37 0.67
C TRP A 50 1.21 10.51 -0.17
N VAL A 51 2.17 9.58 -0.03
CA VAL A 51 3.40 9.57 -0.84
C VAL A 51 3.08 9.53 -2.34
N PHE A 52 2.20 8.61 -2.75
CA PHE A 52 1.76 8.52 -4.14
C PHE A 52 1.10 9.81 -4.62
N GLY A 53 0.32 10.48 -3.76
CA GLY A 53 -0.27 11.78 -4.05
C GLY A 53 0.77 12.87 -4.26
N GLN A 54 1.84 12.93 -3.43
CA GLN A 54 2.95 13.87 -3.60
C GLN A 54 3.70 13.64 -4.92
N ALA A 55 3.77 12.39 -5.37
CA ALA A 55 4.41 11.99 -6.62
C ALA A 55 3.48 12.07 -7.85
N SER A 56 2.25 12.59 -7.72
CA SER A 56 1.21 12.53 -8.76
C SER A 56 1.03 11.11 -9.34
N ALA A 57 1.30 10.08 -8.54
CA ALA A 57 1.28 8.69 -8.91
C ALA A 57 -0.01 7.98 -8.48
N THR A 58 -0.29 6.87 -9.14
CA THR A 58 -1.32 5.93 -8.73
C THR A 58 -0.75 4.51 -8.70
N TRP A 59 -1.46 3.57 -8.09
CA TRP A 59 -1.00 2.18 -8.08
C TRP A 59 -0.89 1.57 -9.51
N GLU A 60 -1.58 2.14 -10.49
CA GLU A 60 -1.52 1.76 -11.92
C GLU A 60 -0.46 2.52 -12.69
N ARG A 61 0.00 3.63 -12.18
CA ARG A 61 1.01 4.52 -12.76
C ARG A 61 1.97 4.95 -11.66
N PRO A 62 2.81 4.03 -11.19
CA PRO A 62 3.67 4.27 -10.02
C PRO A 62 4.94 5.06 -10.36
N GLU A 63 5.23 5.33 -11.63
CA GLU A 63 6.50 5.90 -12.14
C GLU A 63 6.82 7.26 -11.53
N GLY A 64 5.79 8.05 -11.17
CA GLY A 64 5.99 9.34 -10.49
C GLY A 64 6.73 9.20 -9.16
N VAL A 65 6.63 8.04 -8.49
CA VAL A 65 7.37 7.79 -7.25
C VAL A 65 8.89 7.74 -7.50
N ASP A 66 9.32 7.28 -8.68
CA ASP A 66 10.73 7.24 -9.05
C ASP A 66 11.31 8.64 -9.18
N ALA A 67 10.54 9.56 -9.78
CA ALA A 67 10.93 10.97 -9.88
C ALA A 67 11.05 11.61 -8.49
N LEU A 68 10.10 11.35 -7.60
CA LEU A 68 10.16 11.84 -6.20
C LEU A 68 11.37 11.26 -5.45
N LEU A 69 11.71 9.99 -5.67
CA LEU A 69 12.86 9.34 -5.03
C LEU A 69 14.19 9.89 -5.55
N ALA A 70 14.25 10.32 -6.81
CA ALA A 70 15.42 10.92 -7.43
C ALA A 70 15.61 12.40 -7.08
N ASP A 71 14.59 13.05 -6.53
CA ASP A 71 14.62 14.47 -6.16
C ASP A 71 15.25 14.63 -4.77
N ASP A 72 16.47 15.17 -4.75
CA ASP A 72 17.25 15.38 -3.53
C ASP A 72 16.71 16.51 -2.65
N GLU A 73 15.89 17.41 -3.18
CA GLU A 73 15.26 18.48 -2.41
C GLU A 73 13.95 18.01 -1.75
N VAL A 74 13.13 17.24 -2.46
CA VAL A 74 11.80 16.81 -2.00
C VAL A 74 11.86 15.56 -1.15
N ARG A 75 12.69 14.57 -1.53
CA ARG A 75 12.79 13.28 -0.82
C ARG A 75 13.01 13.42 0.69
N PRO A 76 13.92 14.30 1.19
CA PRO A 76 14.13 14.45 2.64
C PRO A 76 12.88 14.89 3.40
N TRP A 77 12.05 15.76 2.84
CA TRP A 77 10.80 16.21 3.47
C TRP A 77 9.76 15.07 3.58
N VAL A 78 9.72 14.20 2.59
CA VAL A 78 8.85 13.01 2.63
C VAL A 78 9.31 12.05 3.71
N VAL A 79 10.63 11.82 3.83
CA VAL A 79 11.20 10.97 4.89
C VAL A 79 10.96 11.57 6.26
N ASP A 80 11.21 12.87 6.45
CA ASP A 80 10.94 13.58 7.71
C ASP A 80 9.49 13.46 8.15
N TYR A 81 8.55 13.67 7.23
CA TYR A 81 7.13 13.48 7.51
C TYR A 81 6.81 12.05 7.96
N LEU A 82 7.30 11.03 7.22
CA LEU A 82 7.06 9.62 7.56
C LEU A 82 7.68 9.26 8.92
N ALA A 83 8.88 9.74 9.21
CA ALA A 83 9.55 9.56 10.51
C ALA A 83 8.73 10.22 11.63
N GLY A 84 8.34 11.48 11.47
CA GLY A 84 7.56 12.20 12.47
C GLY A 84 6.22 11.55 12.79
N VAL A 85 5.46 11.07 11.78
CA VAL A 85 4.16 10.43 12.03
C VAL A 85 4.29 9.03 12.61
N THR A 86 5.41 8.32 12.40
CA THR A 86 5.66 6.99 12.97
C THR A 86 6.26 7.05 14.38
N ASP A 87 6.94 8.13 14.73
CA ASP A 87 7.48 8.38 16.08
C ASP A 87 6.53 9.17 16.99
N GLY A 88 5.66 9.99 16.41
CA GLY A 88 4.78 10.90 17.14
C GLY A 88 3.44 10.29 17.59
N PRO A 89 2.55 11.14 18.15
CA PRO A 89 1.22 10.71 18.63
C PRO A 89 0.34 10.05 17.57
N ALA A 90 0.58 10.34 16.28
CA ALA A 90 -0.13 9.72 15.16
C ALA A 90 0.09 8.21 15.10
N ALA A 91 1.22 7.68 15.61
CA ALA A 91 1.51 6.26 15.72
C ALA A 91 0.45 5.48 16.53
N ALA A 92 -0.32 6.16 17.39
CA ALA A 92 -1.46 5.55 18.10
C ALA A 92 -2.49 4.92 17.14
N ARG A 93 -2.60 5.44 15.90
CA ARG A 93 -3.49 4.87 14.88
C ARG A 93 -3.03 3.51 14.38
N TYR A 94 -1.72 3.28 14.36
CA TYR A 94 -1.13 1.97 14.07
C TYR A 94 -1.17 1.07 15.30
N LEU A 95 -0.71 1.56 16.44
CA LEU A 95 -0.51 0.79 17.68
C LEU A 95 -1.81 0.43 18.39
N GLY A 96 -2.82 1.29 18.31
CA GLY A 96 -3.96 1.27 19.22
C GLY A 96 -3.57 1.72 20.64
N LEU A 97 -4.55 2.03 21.48
CA LEU A 97 -4.31 2.68 22.77
C LEU A 97 -3.35 1.87 23.67
N LYS A 98 -3.59 0.58 23.85
CA LYS A 98 -2.80 -0.28 24.75
C LYS A 98 -1.32 -0.32 24.34
N ARG A 99 -1.03 -0.56 23.08
CA ARG A 99 0.36 -0.57 22.56
C ARG A 99 0.97 0.83 22.54
N PHE A 100 0.18 1.85 22.24
CA PHE A 100 0.66 3.22 22.25
C PHE A 100 1.07 3.67 23.68
N LEU A 101 0.32 3.32 24.69
CA LEU A 101 0.71 3.58 26.09
C LEU A 101 2.01 2.86 26.47
N ARG A 102 2.28 1.68 25.89
CA ARG A 102 3.47 0.88 26.15
C ARG A 102 4.70 1.37 25.37
N TYR A 103 4.54 1.63 24.07
CA TYR A 103 5.66 1.88 23.17
C TYR A 103 5.84 3.35 22.79
N ARG A 104 4.77 4.15 22.78
CA ARG A 104 4.73 5.56 22.41
C ARG A 104 5.10 5.86 20.94
N SER A 105 5.80 4.95 20.27
CA SER A 105 6.36 5.08 18.92
C SER A 105 6.38 3.73 18.21
N MET A 106 6.31 3.73 16.88
CA MET A 106 6.55 2.51 16.10
C MET A 106 8.00 2.05 16.17
N HIS A 107 8.95 2.98 16.39
CA HIS A 107 10.38 2.67 16.52
C HIS A 107 10.74 1.92 17.81
N ARG A 108 9.83 1.84 18.77
CA ARG A 108 10.04 1.17 20.08
C ARG A 108 9.29 -0.14 20.22
N ILE A 109 8.68 -0.64 19.16
CA ILE A 109 7.94 -1.91 19.21
C ILE A 109 8.92 -3.06 19.46
N ALA A 110 8.71 -3.82 20.53
CA ALA A 110 9.56 -4.94 20.93
C ALA A 110 8.93 -6.33 20.66
N GLU A 111 7.72 -6.37 20.14
CA GLU A 111 7.06 -7.59 19.62
C GLU A 111 7.27 -7.74 18.11
N PRO A 112 7.09 -8.92 17.50
CA PRO A 112 7.12 -9.05 16.04
C PRO A 112 6.02 -8.20 15.40
N TRP A 113 6.40 -7.35 14.43
CA TRP A 113 5.45 -6.44 13.81
C TRP A 113 5.81 -6.13 12.37
N GLY A 114 4.86 -5.59 11.63
CA GLY A 114 5.07 -5.20 10.25
C GLY A 114 3.81 -4.61 9.63
N PHE A 115 3.84 -4.39 8.35
CA PHE A 115 2.67 -3.97 7.59
C PHE A 115 2.73 -4.45 6.14
N LYS A 116 1.58 -4.47 5.52
CA LYS A 116 1.42 -4.87 4.13
C LYS A 116 0.69 -3.78 3.36
N ASP A 117 1.30 -3.38 2.26
CA ASP A 117 0.67 -2.59 1.21
C ASP A 117 1.44 -2.84 -0.10
N PRO A 118 0.81 -3.26 -1.20
CA PRO A 118 1.49 -3.45 -2.47
C PRO A 118 2.25 -2.21 -2.96
N ARG A 119 1.77 -1.00 -2.65
CA ARG A 119 2.44 0.27 -2.97
C ARG A 119 3.79 0.44 -2.28
N THR A 120 4.00 -0.24 -1.16
CA THR A 120 5.30 -0.26 -0.49
C THR A 120 6.41 -0.77 -1.41
N THR A 121 6.08 -1.56 -2.42
CA THR A 121 7.04 -1.97 -3.47
C THR A 121 7.74 -0.76 -4.11
N TYR A 122 7.06 0.35 -4.30
CA TYR A 122 7.65 1.58 -4.84
C TYR A 122 8.17 2.53 -3.77
N THR A 123 7.51 2.58 -2.61
CA THR A 123 7.90 3.49 -1.51
C THR A 123 8.93 2.88 -0.56
N LEU A 124 9.42 1.67 -0.83
CA LEU A 124 10.35 0.96 0.05
C LEU A 124 11.62 1.76 0.39
N PRO A 125 12.27 2.51 -0.53
CA PRO A 125 13.42 3.32 -0.17
C PRO A 125 13.13 4.37 0.91
N LEU A 126 11.94 4.98 0.91
CA LEU A 126 11.51 5.92 1.95
C LEU A 126 11.34 5.21 3.30
N TRP A 127 10.72 4.02 3.28
CA TRP A 127 10.55 3.23 4.50
C TRP A 127 11.88 2.70 5.06
N ARG A 128 12.87 2.41 4.20
CA ARG A 128 14.23 2.07 4.62
C ARG A 128 14.94 3.25 5.29
N ALA A 129 14.72 4.46 4.81
CA ALA A 129 15.22 5.67 5.46
C ALA A 129 14.61 5.88 6.85
N VAL A 130 13.33 5.52 7.05
CA VAL A 130 12.63 5.62 8.34
C VAL A 130 12.98 4.45 9.28
N PHE A 131 13.11 3.23 8.75
CA PHE A 131 13.43 2.01 9.49
C PHE A 131 14.62 1.29 8.82
N PRO A 132 15.87 1.68 9.11
CA PRO A 132 17.05 1.16 8.39
C PRO A 132 17.19 -0.37 8.43
N ASP A 133 16.81 -0.99 9.55
CA ASP A 133 16.92 -2.45 9.77
C ASP A 133 15.67 -3.23 9.33
N LEU A 134 14.74 -2.61 8.59
CA LEU A 134 13.52 -3.28 8.15
C LEU A 134 13.83 -4.54 7.33
N ARG A 135 12.95 -5.52 7.46
CA ARG A 135 13.02 -6.76 6.67
C ARG A 135 11.91 -6.78 5.65
N VAL A 136 12.20 -7.35 4.49
CA VAL A 136 11.25 -7.45 3.38
C VAL A 136 10.85 -8.90 3.16
N LEU A 137 9.56 -9.12 2.99
CA LEU A 137 9.01 -10.38 2.52
C LEU A 137 8.30 -10.12 1.19
N HIS A 138 8.89 -10.57 0.10
CA HIS A 138 8.33 -10.46 -1.25
C HIS A 138 7.49 -11.69 -1.58
N ILE A 139 6.23 -11.47 -1.95
CA ILE A 139 5.36 -12.51 -2.49
C ILE A 139 5.09 -12.25 -3.96
N THR A 140 5.25 -13.29 -4.77
CA THR A 140 4.91 -13.26 -6.20
C THR A 140 3.90 -14.36 -6.52
N ARG A 141 3.17 -14.17 -7.60
CA ARG A 141 2.21 -15.11 -8.18
C ARG A 141 2.38 -15.09 -9.69
N HIS A 142 1.93 -16.12 -10.38
CA HIS A 142 1.97 -16.17 -11.84
C HIS A 142 1.29 -14.95 -12.46
N GLY A 143 1.95 -14.29 -13.43
CA GLY A 143 1.52 -13.00 -13.98
C GLY A 143 0.14 -13.05 -14.63
N VAL A 144 -0.17 -14.11 -15.38
CA VAL A 144 -1.48 -14.29 -16.01
C VAL A 144 -2.61 -14.34 -14.97
N ASP A 145 -2.39 -15.06 -13.86
CA ASP A 145 -3.39 -15.15 -12.79
C ASP A 145 -3.63 -13.78 -12.12
N VAL A 146 -2.56 -12.98 -11.98
CA VAL A 146 -2.65 -11.61 -11.43
C VAL A 146 -3.39 -10.72 -12.39
N ALA A 147 -3.02 -10.71 -13.68
CA ALA A 147 -3.64 -9.91 -14.71
C ALA A 147 -5.14 -10.22 -14.85
N GLU A 148 -5.51 -11.49 -14.89
CA GLU A 148 -6.93 -11.91 -14.95
C GLU A 148 -7.68 -11.49 -13.69
N SER A 149 -7.09 -11.65 -12.52
CA SER A 149 -7.71 -11.21 -11.25
C SER A 149 -7.92 -9.70 -11.20
N LEU A 150 -7.05 -8.90 -11.81
CA LEU A 150 -7.18 -7.45 -11.94
C LEU A 150 -8.30 -7.09 -12.92
N ARG A 151 -8.35 -7.74 -14.08
CA ARG A 151 -9.38 -7.56 -15.09
C ARG A 151 -10.78 -7.80 -14.52
N VAL A 152 -10.99 -8.95 -13.87
CA VAL A 152 -12.27 -9.30 -13.21
C VAL A 152 -12.63 -8.31 -12.11
N ARG A 153 -11.64 -7.86 -11.31
CA ARG A 153 -11.87 -6.84 -10.27
C ARG A 153 -12.34 -5.52 -10.90
N ARG A 154 -11.71 -5.09 -12.00
CA ARG A 154 -12.10 -3.88 -12.72
C ARG A 154 -13.52 -3.98 -13.26
N GLU A 155 -13.85 -5.07 -13.94
CA GLU A 155 -15.20 -5.29 -14.49
C GLU A 155 -16.28 -5.17 -13.41
N ARG A 156 -16.07 -5.82 -12.26
CA ARG A 156 -16.98 -5.73 -11.10
C ARG A 156 -17.09 -4.29 -10.57
N ALA A 157 -15.98 -3.56 -10.51
CA ALA A 157 -15.97 -2.17 -10.03
C ALA A 157 -16.73 -1.24 -10.99
N VAL A 158 -16.55 -1.40 -12.29
CA VAL A 158 -17.27 -0.65 -13.33
C VAL A 158 -18.76 -0.96 -13.29
N ALA A 159 -19.14 -2.24 -13.26
CA ALA A 159 -20.53 -2.66 -13.16
C ALA A 159 -21.21 -2.08 -11.91
N ALA A 160 -20.54 -2.15 -10.75
CA ALA A 160 -21.05 -1.55 -9.51
C ALA A 160 -21.18 -0.02 -9.59
N SER A 161 -20.31 0.65 -10.34
CA SER A 161 -20.39 2.11 -10.54
C SER A 161 -21.55 2.50 -11.45
N ILE A 162 -21.78 1.74 -12.53
CA ILE A 162 -22.91 1.92 -13.43
C ILE A 162 -24.24 1.71 -12.67
N ASP A 163 -24.33 0.61 -11.93
CA ASP A 163 -25.50 0.28 -11.15
C ASP A 163 -25.81 1.34 -10.06
N ARG A 164 -24.79 1.83 -9.37
CA ARG A 164 -24.93 2.96 -8.43
C ARG A 164 -25.45 4.21 -9.12
N TYR A 165 -24.93 4.55 -10.29
CA TYR A 165 -25.39 5.69 -11.07
C TYR A 165 -26.86 5.53 -11.46
N ARG A 166 -27.25 4.35 -11.98
CA ARG A 166 -28.64 4.06 -12.36
C ARG A 166 -29.61 4.26 -11.20
N ARG A 167 -29.27 3.71 -10.02
CA ARG A 167 -30.11 3.85 -8.82
C ARG A 167 -30.18 5.27 -8.27
N ARG A 168 -29.14 6.07 -8.47
CA ARG A 168 -29.03 7.42 -7.90
C ARG A 168 -29.00 8.53 -8.96
N ARG A 169 -29.46 8.24 -10.17
CA ARG A 169 -29.41 9.19 -11.29
C ARG A 169 -30.01 10.55 -10.94
N GLY A 170 -31.18 10.58 -10.31
CA GLY A 170 -31.81 11.83 -9.88
C GLY A 170 -30.93 12.66 -8.95
N SER A 171 -30.31 12.02 -7.94
CA SER A 171 -29.39 12.71 -7.04
C SER A 171 -28.12 13.23 -7.76
N TYR A 172 -27.62 12.50 -8.76
CA TYR A 172 -26.48 12.94 -9.56
C TYR A 172 -26.80 14.15 -10.43
N VAL A 173 -27.99 14.16 -11.03
CA VAL A 173 -28.45 15.25 -11.93
C VAL A 173 -28.86 16.48 -11.13
N ASN A 174 -29.63 16.30 -10.06
CA ASN A 174 -30.18 17.42 -9.28
C ASN A 174 -29.14 18.04 -8.32
N ASN A 175 -28.04 17.37 -8.06
CA ASN A 175 -26.96 17.90 -7.22
C ASN A 175 -25.58 17.68 -7.88
N PRO A 176 -25.25 18.44 -8.94
CA PRO A 176 -24.00 18.27 -9.68
C PRO A 176 -22.75 18.62 -8.86
N LEU A 177 -22.89 19.48 -7.83
CA LEU A 177 -21.79 19.92 -6.98
C LEU A 177 -21.46 18.93 -5.85
N ALA A 178 -22.36 17.99 -5.54
CA ALA A 178 -22.09 17.00 -4.51
C ALA A 178 -20.96 16.05 -4.93
N PRO A 179 -20.01 15.72 -4.02
CA PRO A 179 -18.95 14.78 -4.33
C PRO A 179 -19.49 13.42 -4.78
N LYS A 180 -18.99 12.91 -5.90
CA LYS A 180 -19.35 11.60 -6.45
C LYS A 180 -18.22 10.61 -6.17
N ARG A 181 -18.56 9.49 -5.55
CA ARG A 181 -17.59 8.41 -5.30
C ARG A 181 -17.65 7.37 -6.41
N GLY A 182 -16.45 6.88 -6.78
CA GLY A 182 -16.27 5.92 -7.85
C GLY A 182 -16.29 6.57 -9.23
N GLY A 183 -15.78 5.87 -10.21
CA GLY A 183 -15.68 6.32 -11.59
C GLY A 183 -15.98 5.19 -12.56
N PHE A 184 -16.53 5.54 -13.71
CA PHE A 184 -16.75 4.59 -14.80
C PHE A 184 -15.45 4.10 -15.42
N GLY A 185 -14.39 4.92 -15.37
CA GLY A 185 -13.05 4.60 -15.85
C GLY A 185 -12.13 3.97 -14.80
N HIS A 186 -12.68 3.26 -13.79
CA HIS A 186 -11.87 2.63 -12.76
C HIS A 186 -10.84 1.67 -13.35
N SER A 187 -9.57 1.94 -13.06
CA SER A 187 -8.41 1.11 -13.44
C SER A 187 -8.38 0.74 -14.93
N PRO A 188 -8.35 1.71 -15.86
CA PRO A 188 -8.46 1.42 -17.30
C PRO A 188 -7.29 0.57 -17.83
N SER A 189 -6.09 0.74 -17.33
CA SER A 189 -4.88 0.02 -17.75
C SER A 189 -5.01 -1.50 -17.61
N VAL A 190 -5.69 -1.97 -16.55
CA VAL A 190 -5.88 -3.40 -16.31
C VAL A 190 -7.18 -3.95 -16.89
N GLY A 191 -7.78 -3.24 -17.84
CA GLY A 191 -8.96 -3.71 -18.57
C GLY A 191 -8.65 -4.79 -19.59
N ARG A 192 -7.39 -4.90 -19.99
CA ARG A 192 -6.85 -5.95 -20.87
C ARG A 192 -5.80 -6.76 -20.13
N LEU A 193 -5.59 -8.00 -20.55
CA LEU A 193 -4.59 -8.88 -19.93
C LEU A 193 -3.18 -8.31 -20.06
N GLU A 194 -2.85 -7.73 -21.21
CA GLU A 194 -1.54 -7.15 -21.50
C GLU A 194 -1.19 -6.06 -20.48
N GLY A 195 -2.09 -5.09 -20.24
CA GLY A 195 -1.85 -4.03 -19.26
C GLY A 195 -1.75 -4.54 -17.81
N GLY A 196 -2.46 -5.63 -17.50
CA GLY A 196 -2.32 -6.33 -16.22
C GLY A 196 -0.97 -7.03 -16.08
N LEU A 197 -0.46 -7.63 -17.17
CA LEU A 197 0.85 -8.28 -17.23
C LEU A 197 1.99 -7.27 -17.15
N ASP A 198 1.90 -6.16 -17.88
CA ASP A 198 2.89 -5.09 -17.84
C ASP A 198 3.04 -4.52 -16.42
N LEU A 199 1.91 -4.27 -15.79
CA LEU A 199 1.90 -3.77 -14.41
C LEU A 199 2.46 -4.80 -13.42
N TRP A 200 2.12 -6.10 -13.59
CA TRP A 200 2.70 -7.19 -12.80
C TRP A 200 4.20 -7.29 -12.98
N ALA A 201 4.69 -7.19 -14.23
CA ALA A 201 6.12 -7.23 -14.53
C ALA A 201 6.86 -6.07 -13.88
N ALA A 202 6.34 -4.84 -13.95
CA ALA A 202 6.92 -3.65 -13.33
C ALA A 202 7.03 -3.79 -11.80
N TYR A 203 5.96 -4.19 -11.12
CA TYR A 203 5.99 -4.42 -9.67
C TYR A 203 6.94 -5.54 -9.27
N THR A 204 6.97 -6.63 -10.04
CA THR A 204 7.80 -7.80 -9.75
C THR A 204 9.29 -7.47 -9.95
N ALA A 205 9.63 -6.77 -11.03
CA ALA A 205 10.99 -6.32 -11.30
C ALA A 205 11.48 -5.37 -10.20
N ARG A 206 10.65 -4.39 -9.80
CA ARG A 206 10.98 -3.46 -8.72
C ARG A 206 11.18 -4.19 -7.38
N ALA A 207 10.30 -5.11 -7.03
CA ALA A 207 10.42 -5.87 -5.79
C ALA A 207 11.69 -6.73 -5.77
N ARG A 208 12.04 -7.38 -6.90
CA ARG A 208 13.27 -8.16 -7.02
C ARG A 208 14.52 -7.31 -6.89
N ALA A 209 14.55 -6.12 -7.51
CA ALA A 209 15.66 -5.18 -7.38
C ALA A 209 15.89 -4.80 -5.91
N HIS A 210 14.82 -4.49 -5.16
CA HIS A 210 14.93 -4.17 -3.75
C HIS A 210 15.46 -5.33 -2.90
N VAL A 211 15.02 -6.58 -3.19
CA VAL A 211 15.50 -7.75 -2.46
C VAL A 211 16.98 -7.99 -2.75
N ALA A 212 17.42 -7.84 -4.02
CA ALA A 212 18.83 -7.95 -4.39
C ALA A 212 19.70 -6.91 -3.69
N ASP A 213 19.24 -5.65 -3.58
CA ASP A 213 19.96 -4.56 -2.90
C ASP A 213 20.07 -4.74 -1.38
N MET A 214 19.21 -5.57 -0.79
CA MET A 214 19.23 -5.80 0.66
C MET A 214 20.17 -6.93 1.09
N GLY A 215 20.71 -7.69 0.15
CA GLY A 215 21.45 -8.92 0.41
C GLY A 215 20.52 -10.07 0.88
N GLU A 216 20.84 -11.28 0.49
CA GLU A 216 20.16 -12.47 1.02
C GLU A 216 20.56 -12.73 2.49
#